data_0b14273dea2e1d7b267999e3e0fe7625
#
_entry.id   0b14273dea2e1d7b267999e3e0fe7625
#
_cell.length_a   1.000
_cell.length_b   1.000
_cell.length_c   1.000
_cell.angle_alpha   90.00
_cell.angle_beta   90.00
_cell.angle_gamma   90.00
#
_symmetry.space_group_name_H-M   'P 1'
#
loop_
_entity.id
_entity.type
_entity.pdbx_description
1 polymer ?
#
loop_
_entity_poly.entity_id
_entity_poly.type
_entity_poly.pdbx_seq_one_letter_code
_entity_poly.pdbx_strand_id
1 'polypeptide(L)'
;MAWEIKYHPLAKEELARLDGSVRKIVLKGIIKVSANPKPQSEGGYGKPLGNKAGNDLSGLLKIKYRDIGIRVVYKLVEDEKTHNIYILVISARADNEVYDLAGKRNST
;
A
#
# COMPACT_ATOMS: atom_id res chain seq x y z
N MET A 1 14.89 -0.48 -12.45
CA MET A 1 13.70 0.26 -12.88
C MET A 1 12.67 0.34 -11.77
N ALA A 2 12.05 1.52 -11.62
CA ALA A 2 10.97 1.66 -10.66
C ALA A 2 9.74 0.88 -11.13
N TRP A 3 8.98 0.38 -10.18
CA TRP A 3 7.73 -0.33 -10.46
C TRP A 3 6.66 0.68 -10.84
N GLU A 4 5.75 0.28 -11.71
CA GLU A 4 4.61 1.13 -12.10
C GLU A 4 3.57 1.12 -10.98
N ILE A 5 3.03 2.31 -10.67
CA ILE A 5 2.07 2.47 -9.57
C ILE A 5 0.65 2.51 -10.13
N LYS A 6 -0.18 1.60 -9.65
CA LYS A 6 -1.61 1.50 -9.98
C LYS A 6 -2.42 1.63 -8.71
N TYR A 7 -3.66 2.06 -8.82
CA TYR A 7 -4.53 2.29 -7.66
C TYR A 7 -5.85 1.55 -7.80
N HIS A 8 -6.28 0.91 -6.72
CA HIS A 8 -7.68 0.50 -6.59
C HIS A 8 -8.53 1.76 -6.65
N PRO A 9 -9.72 1.74 -7.29
CA PRO A 9 -10.56 2.94 -7.40
C PRO A 9 -10.82 3.65 -6.08
N LEU A 10 -11.07 2.91 -5.01
CA LEU A 10 -11.31 3.50 -3.69
C LEU A 10 -10.05 4.12 -3.09
N ALA A 11 -8.88 3.51 -3.33
CA ALA A 11 -7.62 4.07 -2.87
C ALA A 11 -7.31 5.39 -3.60
N LYS A 12 -7.63 5.45 -4.87
CA LYS A 12 -7.46 6.67 -5.67
C LYS A 12 -8.31 7.81 -5.11
N GLU A 13 -9.56 7.52 -4.73
CA GLU A 13 -10.43 8.50 -4.09
C GLU A 13 -9.88 8.94 -2.74
N GLU A 14 -9.38 7.99 -1.95
CA GLU A 14 -8.79 8.29 -0.64
C GLU A 14 -7.60 9.23 -0.77
N LEU A 15 -6.76 9.00 -1.76
CA LEU A 15 -5.62 9.89 -2.04
C LEU A 15 -6.09 11.29 -2.42
N ALA A 16 -7.11 11.38 -3.26
CA ALA A 16 -7.63 12.66 -3.74
C ALA A 16 -8.26 13.50 -2.60
N ARG A 17 -8.79 12.83 -1.57
CA ARG A 17 -9.41 13.51 -0.43
C ARG A 17 -8.42 14.02 0.61
N LEU A 18 -7.18 13.60 0.53
CA LEU A 18 -6.17 14.08 1.47
C LEU A 18 -5.87 15.57 1.26
N ASP A 19 -5.58 16.26 2.36
CA ASP A 19 -5.07 17.62 2.28
C ASP A 19 -3.83 17.65 1.37
N GLY A 20 -3.63 18.72 0.62
CA GLY A 20 -2.56 18.79 -0.37
C GLY A 20 -1.16 18.54 0.17
N SER A 21 -0.87 19.07 1.38
CA SER A 21 0.44 18.84 2.01
C SER A 21 0.62 17.38 2.42
N VAL A 22 -0.43 16.76 2.95
CA VAL A 22 -0.41 15.34 3.34
C VAL A 22 -0.28 14.46 2.10
N ARG A 23 -1.02 14.78 1.05
CA ARG A 23 -0.96 14.04 -0.22
C ARG A 23 0.46 13.99 -0.78
N LYS A 24 1.18 15.11 -0.74
CA LYS A 24 2.57 15.16 -1.21
C LYS A 24 3.47 14.21 -0.42
N ILE A 25 3.31 14.17 0.89
CA ILE A 25 4.09 13.27 1.75
C ILE A 25 3.79 11.81 1.40
N VAL A 26 2.51 11.49 1.24
CA VAL A 26 2.09 10.12 0.89
C VAL A 26 2.67 9.72 -0.48
N LEU A 27 2.55 10.59 -1.48
CA LEU A 27 3.08 10.31 -2.82
C LEU A 27 4.59 10.12 -2.82
N LYS A 28 5.33 10.95 -2.09
CA LYS A 28 6.78 10.79 -1.98
C LYS A 28 7.16 9.42 -1.42
N GLY A 29 6.45 8.97 -0.38
CA GLY A 29 6.70 7.67 0.22
C GLY A 29 6.39 6.52 -0.74
N ILE A 30 5.29 6.62 -1.48
CA ILE A 30 4.93 5.61 -2.49
C ILE A 30 6.01 5.54 -3.57
N ILE A 31 6.47 6.70 -4.06
CA ILE A 31 7.51 6.75 -5.09
C ILE A 31 8.82 6.14 -4.57
N LYS A 32 9.19 6.46 -3.34
CA LYS A 32 10.39 5.88 -2.72
C LYS A 32 10.30 4.36 -2.65
N VAL A 33 9.17 3.85 -2.17
CA VAL A 33 8.95 2.41 -2.05
C VAL A 33 8.92 1.76 -3.43
N SER A 34 8.43 2.46 -4.45
CA SER A 34 8.33 1.91 -5.81
C SER A 34 9.69 1.58 -6.43
N ALA A 35 10.78 2.11 -5.87
CA ALA A 35 12.11 1.75 -6.33
C ALA A 35 12.45 0.29 -6.00
N ASN A 36 11.96 -0.21 -4.87
CA ASN A 36 12.05 -1.62 -4.50
C ASN A 36 10.94 -1.98 -3.51
N PRO A 37 9.73 -2.30 -4.01
CA PRO A 37 8.56 -2.52 -3.13
C PRO A 37 8.48 -3.93 -2.55
N LYS A 38 9.46 -4.77 -2.81
CA LYS A 38 9.49 -6.13 -2.27
C LYS A 38 9.64 -6.11 -0.74
N PRO A 39 9.33 -7.23 -0.05
CA PRO A 39 9.47 -7.29 1.40
C PRO A 39 10.89 -6.98 1.86
N GLN A 40 11.01 -6.48 3.10
CA GLN A 40 12.31 -6.19 3.69
C GLN A 40 13.22 -7.42 3.72
N SER A 41 12.65 -8.61 3.88
CA SER A 41 13.40 -9.86 3.84
C SER A 41 14.08 -10.10 2.49
N GLU A 42 13.62 -9.44 1.43
CA GLU A 42 14.21 -9.51 0.10
C GLU A 42 14.97 -8.23 -0.27
N GLY A 43 15.29 -7.41 0.73
CA GLY A 43 16.05 -6.17 0.53
C GLY A 43 15.21 -4.96 0.12
N GLY A 44 13.89 -5.08 0.11
CA GLY A 44 12.99 -4.00 -0.28
C GLY A 44 12.52 -3.15 0.88
N TYR A 45 11.62 -2.22 0.60
CA TYR A 45 11.06 -1.30 1.59
C TYR A 45 9.72 -1.78 2.18
N GLY A 46 9.15 -2.85 1.64
CA GLY A 46 7.83 -3.30 2.04
C GLY A 46 7.81 -4.06 3.36
N LYS A 47 6.78 -3.82 4.17
CA LYS A 47 6.56 -4.55 5.41
C LYS A 47 5.36 -5.49 5.23
N PRO A 48 5.57 -6.82 5.25
CA PRO A 48 4.46 -7.75 5.10
C PRO A 48 3.46 -7.64 6.23
N LEU A 49 2.18 -7.84 5.91
CA LEU A 49 1.11 -7.85 6.92
C LEU A 49 0.92 -9.23 7.53
N GLY A 50 1.09 -10.29 6.74
CA GLY A 50 0.79 -11.65 7.19
C GLY A 50 -0.70 -11.85 7.43
N ASN A 51 -1.06 -12.76 8.33
CA ASN A 51 -2.46 -13.00 8.71
C ASN A 51 -2.78 -12.17 9.95
N LYS A 52 -3.73 -11.26 9.84
CA LYS A 52 -4.12 -10.35 10.92
C LYS A 52 -5.64 -10.28 11.06
N ALA A 53 -6.12 -10.21 12.32
CA ALA A 53 -7.53 -10.00 12.61
C ALA A 53 -8.48 -10.98 11.88
N GLY A 54 -8.05 -12.21 11.67
CA GLY A 54 -8.84 -13.22 10.97
C GLY A 54 -8.85 -13.10 9.47
N ASN A 55 -8.13 -12.15 8.89
CA ASN A 55 -8.02 -11.96 7.45
C ASN A 55 -6.76 -12.63 6.92
N ASP A 56 -6.86 -13.22 5.74
CA ASP A 56 -5.70 -13.69 5.01
C ASP A 56 -5.11 -12.51 4.25
N LEU A 57 -4.03 -11.96 4.79
CA LEU A 57 -3.34 -10.80 4.22
C LEU A 57 -1.99 -11.20 3.61
N SER A 58 -1.81 -12.47 3.30
CA SER A 58 -0.61 -12.98 2.67
C SER A 58 -0.35 -12.25 1.34
N GLY A 59 0.87 -11.85 1.12
CA GLY A 59 1.26 -11.12 -0.08
C GLY A 59 0.96 -9.63 -0.05
N LEU A 60 0.29 -9.14 0.99
CA LEU A 60 0.05 -7.70 1.13
C LEU A 60 1.18 -7.07 1.94
N LEU A 61 1.48 -5.81 1.61
CA LEU A 61 2.56 -5.04 2.21
C LEU A 61 2.03 -3.67 2.61
N LYS A 62 2.72 -3.02 3.54
CA LYS A 62 2.29 -1.71 4.03
C LYS A 62 3.41 -0.69 4.04
N ILE A 63 3.00 0.57 3.95
CA ILE A 63 3.84 1.74 4.23
C ILE A 63 3.15 2.48 5.37
N LYS A 64 3.89 2.74 6.45
CA LYS A 64 3.33 3.43 7.61
C LYS A 64 3.96 4.81 7.74
N TYR A 65 3.12 5.83 7.68
CA TYR A 65 3.54 7.23 7.85
C TYR A 65 3.20 7.66 9.27
N ARG A 66 4.14 7.48 10.19
CA ARG A 66 3.90 7.71 11.62
C ARG A 66 3.57 9.16 11.95
N ASP A 67 4.26 10.09 11.31
CA ASP A 67 4.11 11.52 11.63
C ASP A 67 2.73 12.08 11.23
N ILE A 68 2.12 11.52 10.22
CA ILE A 68 0.82 11.97 9.72
C ILE A 68 -0.30 10.97 9.96
N GLY A 69 0.00 9.83 10.59
CA GLY A 69 -1.01 8.83 10.94
C GLY A 69 -1.66 8.12 9.75
N ILE A 70 -1.01 8.10 8.60
CA ILE A 70 -1.54 7.46 7.40
C ILE A 70 -0.90 6.08 7.22
N ARG A 71 -1.71 5.13 6.71
CA ARG A 71 -1.23 3.80 6.34
C ARG A 71 -1.63 3.52 4.90
N VAL A 72 -0.69 2.97 4.14
CA VAL A 72 -0.92 2.55 2.76
C VAL A 72 -0.70 1.05 2.68
N VAL A 73 -1.66 0.32 2.11
CA VAL A 73 -1.54 -1.12 1.88
C VAL A 73 -1.50 -1.36 0.38
N TYR A 74 -0.59 -2.19 -0.06
CA TYR A 74 -0.44 -2.50 -1.47
C TYR A 74 -0.09 -3.97 -1.66
N LYS A 75 -0.22 -4.44 -2.90
CA LYS A 75 0.26 -5.74 -3.32
C LYS A 75 1.12 -5.59 -4.56
N LEU A 76 1.93 -6.59 -4.81
CA LEU A 76 2.75 -6.66 -6.02
C LEU A 76 2.01 -7.47 -7.08
N VAL A 77 1.92 -6.91 -8.28
CA VAL A 77 1.35 -7.59 -9.44
C VAL A 77 2.44 -7.68 -10.47
N GLU A 78 2.97 -8.87 -10.64
CA GLU A 78 4.17 -9.07 -11.45
C GLU A 78 3.95 -10.22 -12.44
N ASP A 79 4.33 -9.99 -13.68
CA ASP A 79 4.40 -11.04 -14.69
C ASP A 79 5.70 -10.86 -15.49
N GLU A 80 5.87 -11.61 -16.59
CA GLU A 80 7.09 -11.56 -17.37
C GLU A 80 7.43 -10.19 -17.95
N LYS A 81 6.43 -9.35 -18.15
CA LYS A 81 6.58 -8.06 -18.82
C LYS A 81 6.36 -6.86 -17.94
N THR A 82 5.61 -7.01 -16.85
CA THR A 82 5.19 -5.88 -16.03
C THR A 82 5.50 -6.10 -14.56
N HIS A 83 5.85 -5.00 -13.88
CA HIS A 83 6.08 -4.96 -12.45
C HIS A 83 5.25 -3.81 -11.90
N ASN A 84 4.12 -4.13 -11.28
CA ASN A 84 3.19 -3.14 -10.77
C ASN A 84 3.05 -3.21 -9.26
N ILE A 85 2.96 -2.03 -8.63
CA ILE A 85 2.46 -1.89 -7.27
C ILE A 85 0.99 -1.56 -7.40
N TYR A 86 0.12 -2.33 -6.77
CA TYR A 86 -1.30 -2.04 -6.75
C TYR A 86 -1.69 -1.55 -5.36
N ILE A 87 -2.01 -0.26 -5.25
CA ILE A 87 -2.37 0.38 -3.98
C ILE A 87 -3.82 0.04 -3.65
N LEU A 88 -4.05 -0.63 -2.54
CA LEU A 88 -5.39 -1.08 -2.12
C LEU A 88 -6.08 -0.11 -1.18
N VAL A 89 -5.34 0.48 -0.24
CA VAL A 89 -5.91 1.35 0.80
C VAL A 89 -4.95 2.48 1.10
N ILE A 90 -5.49 3.68 1.27
CA ILE A 90 -4.77 4.85 1.83
C ILE A 90 -5.69 5.40 2.91
N SER A 91 -5.33 5.26 4.18
CA SER A 91 -6.25 5.58 5.26
C SER A 91 -5.55 6.03 6.54
N ALA A 92 -6.23 6.89 7.30
CA ALA A 92 -5.82 7.32 8.64
C ALA A 92 -6.45 6.45 9.74
N ARG A 93 -7.18 5.41 9.37
CA ARG A 93 -7.86 4.53 10.33
C ARG A 93 -6.88 3.65 11.09
N ALA A 94 -7.36 3.03 12.18
CA ALA A 94 -6.57 2.10 12.95
C ALA A 94 -6.15 0.87 12.12
N ASP A 95 -5.07 0.22 12.51
CA ASP A 95 -4.48 -0.90 11.75
C ASP A 95 -5.50 -1.99 11.39
N ASN A 96 -6.32 -2.43 12.35
CA ASN A 96 -7.28 -3.50 12.09
C ASN A 96 -8.34 -3.11 11.07
N GLU A 97 -8.80 -1.84 11.09
CA GLU A 97 -9.75 -1.35 10.09
C GLU A 97 -9.14 -1.28 8.69
N VAL A 98 -7.89 -0.82 8.62
CA VAL A 98 -7.16 -0.75 7.35
C VAL A 98 -6.95 -2.16 6.78
N TYR A 99 -6.61 -3.11 7.63
CA TYR A 99 -6.39 -4.49 7.21
C TYR A 99 -7.67 -5.15 6.74
N ASP A 100 -8.80 -4.89 7.38
CA ASP A 100 -10.11 -5.37 6.94
C ASP A 100 -10.45 -4.83 5.55
N LEU A 101 -10.25 -3.53 5.33
CA LEU A 101 -10.47 -2.91 4.03
C LEU A 101 -9.55 -3.52 2.96
N ALA A 102 -8.29 -3.72 3.30
CA ALA A 102 -7.33 -4.29 2.37
C ALA A 102 -7.73 -5.70 1.95
N GLY A 103 -8.15 -6.53 2.88
CA GLY A 103 -8.61 -7.88 2.60
C GLY A 103 -9.82 -7.89 1.68
N LYS A 104 -10.80 -7.03 1.96
CA LYS A 104 -12.00 -6.91 1.12
C LYS A 104 -11.68 -6.44 -0.29
N ARG A 105 -10.84 -5.41 -0.40
CA ARG A 105 -10.48 -4.86 -1.72
C ARG A 105 -9.62 -5.81 -2.52
N ASN A 106 -8.79 -6.60 -1.85
CA ASN A 106 -7.93 -7.57 -2.52
C ASN A 106 -8.72 -8.69 -3.19
N SER A 107 -9.92 -8.99 -2.70
CA SER A 107 -10.75 -10.06 -3.25
C SER A 107 -11.71 -9.59 -4.35
N THR A 108 -11.69 -8.33 -4.72
CA THR A 108 -12.57 -7.78 -5.79
C THR A 108 -11.80 -7.54 -7.09
#